data_5c3575ed05a9f3e93bc9abe7264fefd0
#
_entry.id   5c3575ed05a9f3e93bc9abe7264fefd0
#
_cell.length_a   1.000
_cell.length_b   1.000
_cell.length_c   1.000
_cell.angle_alpha   90.00
_cell.angle_beta   90.00
_cell.angle_gamma   90.00
#
_symmetry.space_group_name_H-M   'P 1'
#
loop_
_entity.id
_entity.type
_entity.pdbx_description
1 polymer ?
#
loop_
_entity_poly.entity_id
_entity_poly.type
_entity_poly.pdbx_seq_one_letter_code
_entity_poly.pdbx_strand_id
1 'polypeptide(L)'
;MMGVNNFGLTIEKKISDAAVAYGGLEHPGSTSRARPTVSVIIPTLNEAKNLPLVFPYLPMSWIDEVILVDGRSTDNTVEVARQLLPSVKVVMEKRKGKGIAMRSGYEAASGDILVVIDADGSHDPREIPRYVLALMQGADFVKGSRFAPGGGTTDMPAYRKAGNAAFIIMGNVLFGVSFTDICYGYHAFWKYCLDAIDLSNMDGFEIDTAIYLQAVRSRLRIVEVPSFEGYRFHGSSNLRTIPDGFRVLRTIGTEWLAHLREKDEDVYMGFRGFKFPYSDIYTLNSLTTGVDDPMNLQFLQLLNAMVMARGDVQVVLEQILKLTVNALDATSGSFVLLDEHGNVSDGCRSYGGKLLGGISDPELFQQGLAGWVIQNRKPALVSSTMNDPRWLKRPNDDSIQNGRSALSFPVVMGEKLVGVLTLTRSEDKKFTEKELDLLQNFVSQNPEKQE
;
A
#
# COMPACT_ATOMS: atom_id res chain seq x y z
N MET A 1 35.10 -7.52 17.61
CA MET A 1 33.73 -7.54 18.12
C MET A 1 33.37 -6.13 18.59
N MET A 2 32.85 -5.32 17.74
CA MET A 2 32.15 -4.03 18.03
C MET A 2 31.71 -3.44 16.71
N GLY A 3 30.41 -3.36 16.46
CA GLY A 3 29.95 -2.68 15.24
C GLY A 3 28.55 -3.05 14.70
N VAL A 4 27.73 -3.84 15.40
CA VAL A 4 26.42 -4.27 14.86
C VAL A 4 25.21 -3.65 15.59
N ASN A 5 25.40 -3.07 16.78
CA ASN A 5 24.26 -2.64 17.63
C ASN A 5 23.71 -1.21 17.38
N ASN A 6 24.36 -0.37 16.58
CA ASN A 6 23.86 1.00 16.41
C ASN A 6 22.86 1.18 15.24
N PHE A 7 22.82 0.26 14.28
CA PHE A 7 21.90 0.38 13.15
C PHE A 7 20.46 -0.03 13.50
N GLY A 8 20.30 -1.05 14.34
CA GLY A 8 19.00 -1.50 14.84
C GLY A 8 18.31 -0.45 15.72
N LEU A 9 19.01 0.12 16.66
CA LEU A 9 18.49 1.16 17.58
C LEU A 9 18.07 2.45 16.85
N THR A 10 18.72 2.80 15.74
CA THR A 10 18.38 4.00 14.95
C THR A 10 17.11 3.78 14.12
N ILE A 11 16.86 2.55 13.65
CA ILE A 11 15.63 2.19 12.93
C ILE A 11 14.46 2.10 13.90
N GLU A 12 14.62 1.46 15.05
CA GLU A 12 13.57 1.39 16.09
C GLU A 12 13.16 2.78 16.59
N LYS A 13 14.11 3.69 16.79
CA LYS A 13 13.81 5.06 17.21
C LYS A 13 13.07 5.84 16.12
N LYS A 14 13.47 5.72 14.84
CA LYS A 14 12.77 6.36 13.72
C LYS A 14 11.37 5.79 13.51
N ILE A 15 11.17 4.49 13.76
CA ILE A 15 9.85 3.83 13.67
C ILE A 15 8.97 4.26 14.85
N SER A 16 9.52 4.37 16.06
CA SER A 16 8.81 4.88 17.23
C SER A 16 8.39 6.36 17.04
N ASP A 17 9.29 7.19 16.51
CA ASP A 17 9.01 8.60 16.24
C ASP A 17 7.96 8.78 15.12
N ALA A 18 7.92 7.88 14.13
CA ALA A 18 6.88 7.84 13.10
C ALA A 18 5.52 7.41 13.69
N ALA A 19 5.48 6.40 14.56
CA ALA A 19 4.24 5.96 15.21
C ALA A 19 3.62 7.05 16.10
N VAL A 20 4.45 7.87 16.75
CA VAL A 20 4.01 9.04 17.54
C VAL A 20 3.48 10.18 16.65
N ALA A 21 4.03 10.35 15.44
CA ALA A 21 3.60 11.39 14.50
C ALA A 21 2.26 11.06 13.80
N TYR A 22 1.83 9.80 13.78
CA TYR A 22 0.60 9.35 13.09
C TYR A 22 -0.61 9.11 14.03
N GLY A 23 -0.53 9.51 15.30
CA GLY A 23 -1.58 9.34 16.32
C GLY A 23 -2.87 10.14 16.13
N GLY A 24 -3.25 10.54 14.92
CA GLY A 24 -4.37 11.43 14.65
C GLY A 24 -5.44 10.95 13.67
N LEU A 25 -5.46 9.69 13.25
CA LEU A 25 -6.50 9.19 12.34
C LEU A 25 -7.54 8.35 13.10
N GLU A 26 -8.68 8.95 13.41
CA GLU A 26 -9.83 8.24 13.96
C GLU A 26 -10.46 7.34 12.87
N HIS A 27 -10.40 6.01 13.06
CA HIS A 27 -11.23 5.07 12.33
C HIS A 27 -12.59 4.93 13.01
N PRO A 28 -13.69 4.75 12.23
CA PRO A 28 -15.01 4.45 12.82
C PRO A 28 -14.94 3.14 13.60
N GLY A 29 -14.89 3.23 14.93
CA GLY A 29 -14.79 2.08 15.83
C GLY A 29 -13.57 2.06 16.75
N SER A 30 -12.61 2.98 16.61
CA SER A 30 -11.44 3.02 17.49
C SER A 30 -11.78 3.70 18.82
N THR A 31 -11.71 2.94 19.89
CA THR A 31 -11.50 3.48 21.24
C THR A 31 -10.13 4.16 21.28
N SER A 32 -9.96 5.21 22.05
CA SER A 32 -8.80 6.14 22.15
C SER A 32 -7.43 5.50 22.46
N ARG A 33 -7.01 4.49 21.71
CA ARG A 33 -5.68 3.87 21.82
C ARG A 33 -4.69 4.54 20.86
N ALA A 34 -3.46 4.72 21.29
CA ALA A 34 -2.40 5.37 20.54
C ALA A 34 -2.01 4.65 19.23
N ARG A 35 -2.35 3.35 19.06
CA ARG A 35 -2.18 2.55 17.84
C ARG A 35 -3.20 1.41 17.76
N PRO A 36 -3.50 0.87 16.55
CA PRO A 36 -4.31 -0.34 16.41
C PRO A 36 -3.65 -1.53 17.08
N THR A 37 -4.48 -2.44 17.61
CA THR A 37 -4.03 -3.71 18.19
C THR A 37 -3.82 -4.76 17.10
N VAL A 38 -2.77 -5.58 17.26
CA VAL A 38 -2.35 -6.57 16.27
C VAL A 38 -2.42 -7.98 16.86
N SER A 39 -3.21 -8.85 16.21
CA SER A 39 -3.22 -10.31 16.47
C SER A 39 -2.44 -11.03 15.39
N VAL A 40 -1.44 -11.81 15.77
CA VAL A 40 -0.70 -12.70 14.87
C VAL A 40 -1.24 -14.11 14.99
N ILE A 41 -1.70 -14.68 13.88
CA ILE A 41 -2.31 -16.00 13.77
C ILE A 41 -1.30 -16.95 13.13
N ILE A 42 -1.02 -18.04 13.79
CA ILE A 42 0.00 -19.04 13.40
C ILE A 42 -0.67 -20.41 13.33
N PRO A 43 -1.15 -20.84 12.14
CA PRO A 43 -1.65 -22.18 11.94
C PRO A 43 -0.50 -23.21 12.08
N THR A 44 -0.69 -24.25 12.88
CA THR A 44 0.35 -25.26 13.17
C THR A 44 -0.14 -26.67 13.00
N LEU A 45 0.76 -27.54 12.53
CA LEU A 45 0.55 -28.99 12.48
C LEU A 45 1.92 -29.70 12.55
N ASN A 46 2.31 -30.19 13.74
CA ASN A 46 3.58 -30.85 14.03
C ASN A 46 4.79 -29.92 13.79
N GLU A 47 4.78 -28.76 14.45
CA GLU A 47 5.77 -27.69 14.27
C GLU A 47 6.67 -27.51 15.54
N ALA A 48 6.68 -28.46 16.48
CA ALA A 48 7.44 -28.34 17.74
C ALA A 48 8.94 -28.01 17.54
N LYS A 49 9.54 -28.47 16.44
CA LYS A 49 10.95 -28.20 16.10
C LYS A 49 11.16 -26.84 15.46
N ASN A 50 10.14 -26.28 14.83
CA ASN A 50 10.21 -25.01 14.10
C ASN A 50 9.91 -23.81 15.00
N LEU A 51 8.98 -23.94 15.95
CA LEU A 51 8.60 -22.85 16.85
C LEU A 51 9.77 -22.20 17.61
N PRO A 52 10.80 -22.93 18.11
CA PRO A 52 11.98 -22.33 18.73
C PRO A 52 12.81 -21.45 17.79
N LEU A 53 12.65 -21.64 16.47
CA LEU A 53 13.36 -20.89 15.42
C LEU A 53 12.51 -19.75 14.85
N VAL A 54 11.22 -19.68 15.16
CA VAL A 54 10.27 -18.65 14.68
C VAL A 54 9.91 -17.67 15.79
N PHE A 55 9.50 -18.15 16.96
CA PHE A 55 8.98 -17.32 18.05
C PHE A 55 9.96 -16.26 18.57
N PRO A 56 11.28 -16.52 18.70
CA PRO A 56 12.23 -15.48 19.14
C PRO A 56 12.34 -14.27 18.19
N TYR A 57 11.89 -14.41 16.94
CA TYR A 57 11.93 -13.32 15.93
C TYR A 57 10.60 -12.58 15.80
N LEU A 58 9.56 -12.94 16.57
CA LEU A 58 8.32 -12.18 16.62
C LEU A 58 8.61 -10.76 17.15
N PRO A 59 8.26 -9.70 16.42
CA PRO A 59 8.48 -8.32 16.86
C PRO A 59 7.42 -7.92 17.91
N MET A 60 7.59 -8.38 19.15
CA MET A 60 6.60 -8.27 20.22
C MET A 60 6.19 -6.83 20.54
N SER A 61 6.99 -5.82 20.19
CA SER A 61 6.62 -4.40 20.32
C SER A 61 5.48 -3.98 19.36
N TRP A 62 5.23 -4.76 18.32
CA TRP A 62 4.17 -4.55 17.33
C TRP A 62 2.95 -5.45 17.54
N ILE A 63 3.05 -6.46 18.39
CA ILE A 63 2.09 -7.55 18.56
C ILE A 63 1.42 -7.43 19.91
N ASP A 64 0.09 -7.44 19.96
CA ASP A 64 -0.69 -7.43 21.19
C ASP A 64 -1.18 -8.85 21.56
N GLU A 65 -1.37 -9.73 20.56
CA GLU A 65 -1.88 -11.07 20.75
C GLU A 65 -1.20 -12.04 19.75
N VAL A 66 -0.74 -13.18 20.24
CA VAL A 66 -0.28 -14.30 19.40
C VAL A 66 -1.24 -15.48 19.59
N ILE A 67 -1.78 -15.98 18.48
CA ILE A 67 -2.75 -17.08 18.44
C ILE A 67 -2.12 -18.24 17.68
N LEU A 68 -1.82 -19.31 18.40
CA LEU A 68 -1.42 -20.58 17.82
C LEU A 68 -2.67 -21.41 17.56
N VAL A 69 -2.93 -21.76 16.30
CA VAL A 69 -4.05 -22.63 15.95
C VAL A 69 -3.52 -24.01 15.66
N ASP A 70 -3.70 -24.93 16.61
CA ASP A 70 -3.21 -26.31 16.50
C ASP A 70 -4.18 -27.18 15.70
N GLY A 71 -3.78 -27.64 14.54
CA GLY A 71 -4.51 -28.49 13.61
C GLY A 71 -4.37 -29.98 13.95
N ARG A 72 -4.43 -30.39 15.21
CA ARG A 72 -4.27 -31.78 15.72
C ARG A 72 -2.83 -32.28 15.63
N SER A 73 -1.87 -31.51 16.10
CA SER A 73 -0.48 -31.98 16.24
C SER A 73 -0.42 -33.24 17.11
N THR A 74 0.47 -34.13 16.73
CA THR A 74 0.78 -35.38 17.44
C THR A 74 2.12 -35.31 18.17
N ASP A 75 2.84 -34.20 17.99
CA ASP A 75 4.07 -33.86 18.70
C ASP A 75 3.80 -32.83 19.83
N ASN A 76 4.85 -32.34 20.44
CA ASN A 76 4.77 -31.39 21.56
C ASN A 76 4.61 -29.91 21.08
N THR A 77 3.97 -29.66 19.93
CA THR A 77 3.83 -28.31 19.37
C THR A 77 3.23 -27.31 20.37
N VAL A 78 2.12 -27.68 21.03
CA VAL A 78 1.40 -26.81 21.97
C VAL A 78 2.23 -26.53 23.24
N GLU A 79 2.87 -27.56 23.78
CA GLU A 79 3.73 -27.45 24.96
C GLU A 79 4.91 -26.55 24.71
N VAL A 80 5.58 -26.72 23.57
CA VAL A 80 6.71 -25.87 23.12
C VAL A 80 6.25 -24.42 22.95
N ALA A 81 5.11 -24.18 22.32
CA ALA A 81 4.58 -22.83 22.15
C ALA A 81 4.37 -22.11 23.48
N ARG A 82 3.76 -22.79 24.45
CA ARG A 82 3.53 -22.26 25.82
C ARG A 82 4.81 -22.02 26.60
N GLN A 83 5.82 -22.83 26.38
CA GLN A 83 7.15 -22.63 27.00
C GLN A 83 7.87 -21.40 26.42
N LEU A 84 7.79 -21.20 25.11
CA LEU A 84 8.42 -20.08 24.41
C LEU A 84 7.70 -18.74 24.65
N LEU A 85 6.37 -18.78 24.68
CA LEU A 85 5.52 -17.62 24.88
C LEU A 85 4.35 -18.00 25.80
N PRO A 86 4.49 -17.82 27.12
CA PRO A 86 3.44 -18.18 28.09
C PRO A 86 2.09 -17.46 27.85
N SER A 87 2.12 -16.29 27.21
CA SER A 87 0.93 -15.52 26.85
C SER A 87 0.27 -15.98 25.56
N VAL A 88 0.80 -16.98 24.85
CA VAL A 88 0.24 -17.48 23.60
C VAL A 88 -1.17 -18.02 23.80
N LYS A 89 -2.11 -17.55 23.00
CA LYS A 89 -3.47 -18.08 22.97
C LYS A 89 -3.49 -19.32 22.07
N VAL A 90 -3.84 -20.47 22.63
CA VAL A 90 -3.90 -21.72 21.88
C VAL A 90 -5.34 -22.05 21.54
N VAL A 91 -5.61 -22.24 20.25
CA VAL A 91 -6.88 -22.71 19.69
C VAL A 91 -6.70 -24.13 19.17
N MET A 92 -7.44 -25.08 19.74
CA MET A 92 -7.40 -26.49 19.34
C MET A 92 -8.43 -26.75 18.22
N GLU A 93 -8.00 -26.84 16.97
CA GLU A 93 -8.92 -27.13 15.86
C GLU A 93 -9.00 -28.65 15.60
N LYS A 94 -10.19 -29.20 15.71
CA LYS A 94 -10.43 -30.63 15.55
C LYS A 94 -10.58 -31.09 14.10
N ARG A 95 -10.97 -30.19 13.21
CA ARG A 95 -11.15 -30.46 11.77
C ARG A 95 -9.80 -30.35 11.05
N LYS A 96 -9.67 -31.01 9.88
CA LYS A 96 -8.42 -31.02 9.11
C LYS A 96 -8.48 -30.00 7.98
N GLY A 97 -7.51 -29.11 7.93
CA GLY A 97 -7.31 -28.17 6.82
C GLY A 97 -6.69 -26.86 7.24
N LYS A 98 -5.80 -26.30 6.41
CA LYS A 98 -5.18 -24.99 6.67
C LYS A 98 -6.24 -23.90 6.74
N GLY A 99 -7.19 -23.90 5.80
CA GLY A 99 -8.25 -22.91 5.76
C GLY A 99 -9.15 -22.95 6.99
N ILE A 100 -9.44 -24.14 7.50
CA ILE A 100 -10.21 -24.29 8.73
C ILE A 100 -9.43 -23.69 9.93
N ALA A 101 -8.15 -24.01 10.04
CA ALA A 101 -7.31 -23.47 11.11
C ALA A 101 -7.22 -21.94 11.04
N MET A 102 -7.08 -21.38 9.83
CA MET A 102 -7.06 -19.92 9.64
C MET A 102 -8.37 -19.28 10.09
N ARG A 103 -9.53 -19.81 9.68
CA ARG A 103 -10.84 -19.29 10.13
C ARG A 103 -11.00 -19.34 11.65
N SER A 104 -10.63 -20.45 12.28
CA SER A 104 -10.64 -20.55 13.76
C SER A 104 -9.72 -19.52 14.42
N GLY A 105 -8.60 -19.21 13.78
CA GLY A 105 -7.70 -18.13 14.22
C GLY A 105 -8.33 -16.74 14.06
N TYR A 106 -9.00 -16.46 12.96
CA TYR A 106 -9.71 -15.19 12.73
C TYR A 106 -10.83 -14.97 13.74
N GLU A 107 -11.62 -16.02 14.01
CA GLU A 107 -12.69 -15.97 15.01
C GLU A 107 -12.16 -15.73 16.43
N ALA A 108 -11.00 -16.31 16.75
CA ALA A 108 -10.39 -16.17 18.05
C ALA A 108 -9.66 -14.85 18.28
N ALA A 109 -9.30 -14.14 17.21
CA ALA A 109 -8.51 -12.91 17.28
C ALA A 109 -9.30 -11.73 17.85
N SER A 110 -8.66 -10.96 18.73
CA SER A 110 -9.26 -9.77 19.35
C SER A 110 -8.74 -8.46 18.79
N GLY A 111 -7.60 -8.48 18.07
CA GLY A 111 -6.95 -7.29 17.53
C GLY A 111 -7.71 -6.64 16.38
N ASP A 112 -7.41 -5.36 16.16
CA ASP A 112 -7.94 -4.56 15.05
C ASP A 112 -7.34 -5.00 13.70
N ILE A 113 -6.08 -5.43 13.72
CA ILE A 113 -5.32 -5.94 12.58
C ILE A 113 -5.02 -7.43 12.81
N LEU A 114 -5.27 -8.24 11.80
CA LEU A 114 -4.95 -9.67 11.79
C LEU A 114 -3.78 -9.91 10.84
N VAL A 115 -2.75 -10.60 11.32
CA VAL A 115 -1.58 -11.02 10.55
C VAL A 115 -1.51 -12.54 10.55
N VAL A 116 -1.30 -13.16 9.40
CA VAL A 116 -1.13 -14.61 9.26
C VAL A 116 0.28 -14.93 8.81
N ILE A 117 0.96 -15.80 9.54
CA ILE A 117 2.27 -16.34 9.16
C ILE A 117 2.29 -17.86 9.34
N ASP A 118 3.05 -18.56 8.52
CA ASP A 118 3.27 -20.01 8.68
C ASP A 118 4.31 -20.28 9.78
N ALA A 119 4.18 -21.42 10.47
CA ALA A 119 4.99 -21.79 11.63
C ALA A 119 6.34 -22.44 11.27
N ASP A 120 6.59 -22.73 10.00
CA ASP A 120 7.70 -23.57 9.53
C ASP A 120 9.01 -22.82 9.27
N GLY A 121 9.00 -21.50 9.46
CA GLY A 121 10.14 -20.62 9.24
C GLY A 121 10.32 -20.13 7.82
N SER A 122 9.45 -20.51 6.89
CA SER A 122 9.49 -19.97 5.52
C SER A 122 9.08 -18.49 5.46
N HIS A 123 8.24 -18.03 6.38
CA HIS A 123 7.87 -16.64 6.57
C HIS A 123 8.73 -15.99 7.65
N ASP A 124 9.37 -14.87 7.36
CA ASP A 124 10.15 -14.12 8.33
C ASP A 124 9.23 -13.25 9.22
N PRO A 125 9.08 -13.55 10.54
CA PRO A 125 8.23 -12.75 11.41
C PRO A 125 8.65 -11.28 11.50
N ARG A 126 9.93 -10.95 11.26
CA ARG A 126 10.45 -9.58 11.28
C ARG A 126 9.86 -8.69 10.18
N GLU A 127 9.17 -9.27 9.20
CA GLU A 127 8.44 -8.51 8.18
C GLU A 127 7.08 -7.99 8.67
N ILE A 128 6.52 -8.49 9.80
CA ILE A 128 5.21 -8.05 10.35
C ILE A 128 5.05 -6.52 10.40
N PRO A 129 6.04 -5.74 10.89
CA PRO A 129 5.91 -4.27 10.91
C PRO A 129 5.63 -3.65 9.54
N ARG A 130 6.18 -4.21 8.46
CA ARG A 130 5.95 -3.74 7.09
C ARG A 130 4.49 -3.89 6.68
N TYR A 131 3.86 -5.01 7.02
CA TYR A 131 2.45 -5.27 6.75
C TYR A 131 1.54 -4.35 7.56
N VAL A 132 1.82 -4.21 8.86
CA VAL A 132 1.06 -3.33 9.76
C VAL A 132 1.17 -1.86 9.31
N LEU A 133 2.36 -1.40 8.95
CA LEU A 133 2.55 -0.04 8.45
C LEU A 133 1.79 0.22 7.16
N ALA A 134 1.76 -0.73 6.21
CA ALA A 134 0.99 -0.59 4.99
C ALA A 134 -0.52 -0.50 5.26
N LEU A 135 -1.05 -1.24 6.25
CA LEU A 135 -2.43 -1.10 6.71
C LEU A 135 -2.69 0.26 7.37
N MET A 136 -1.79 0.70 8.26
CA MET A 136 -1.89 2.03 8.89
C MET A 136 -1.78 3.17 7.87
N GLN A 137 -1.11 2.94 6.74
CA GLN A 137 -1.05 3.87 5.62
C GLN A 137 -2.30 3.81 4.72
N GLY A 138 -3.30 3.05 5.10
CA GLY A 138 -4.64 3.06 4.54
C GLY A 138 -5.01 1.90 3.62
N ALA A 139 -4.18 0.85 3.47
CA ALA A 139 -4.62 -0.39 2.88
C ALA A 139 -5.70 -1.04 3.76
N ASP A 140 -6.66 -1.73 3.13
CA ASP A 140 -7.60 -2.59 3.85
C ASP A 140 -7.03 -3.98 4.03
N PHE A 141 -6.28 -4.44 3.02
CA PHE A 141 -5.65 -5.75 2.95
C PHE A 141 -4.23 -5.63 2.41
N VAL A 142 -3.27 -6.27 3.06
CA VAL A 142 -1.87 -6.35 2.62
C VAL A 142 -1.48 -7.79 2.42
N LYS A 143 -0.96 -8.12 1.25
CA LYS A 143 -0.44 -9.44 0.94
C LYS A 143 1.06 -9.39 0.64
N GLY A 144 1.78 -10.40 1.09
CA GLY A 144 3.15 -10.63 0.68
C GLY A 144 3.25 -11.08 -0.78
N SER A 145 4.32 -10.68 -1.44
CA SER A 145 4.65 -11.20 -2.76
C SER A 145 6.12 -11.58 -2.83
N ARG A 146 6.36 -12.81 -3.27
CA ARG A 146 7.70 -13.36 -3.55
C ARG A 146 8.26 -12.85 -4.87
N PHE A 147 7.40 -12.32 -5.74
CA PHE A 147 7.75 -11.90 -7.09
C PHE A 147 7.68 -10.38 -7.29
N ALA A 148 7.22 -9.64 -6.27
CA ALA A 148 7.36 -8.19 -6.25
C ALA A 148 8.86 -7.80 -6.17
N PRO A 149 9.26 -6.64 -6.73
CA PRO A 149 10.64 -6.15 -6.60
C PRO A 149 11.08 -6.08 -5.13
N GLY A 150 12.21 -6.73 -4.82
CA GLY A 150 12.69 -6.89 -3.43
C GLY A 150 12.14 -8.09 -2.67
N GLY A 151 11.22 -8.86 -3.25
CA GLY A 151 10.80 -10.18 -2.76
C GLY A 151 11.67 -11.31 -3.29
N GLY A 152 11.41 -12.53 -2.84
CA GLY A 152 12.13 -13.71 -3.31
C GLY A 152 11.63 -15.02 -2.73
N THR A 153 12.08 -16.13 -3.29
CA THR A 153 11.83 -17.47 -2.75
C THR A 153 13.02 -18.39 -3.01
N THR A 154 13.41 -19.11 -1.99
CA THR A 154 14.42 -20.18 -2.08
C THR A 154 13.81 -21.58 -2.05
N ASP A 155 12.56 -21.73 -1.65
CA ASP A 155 11.89 -23.03 -1.43
C ASP A 155 10.92 -23.44 -2.56
N MET A 156 10.83 -22.66 -3.66
CA MET A 156 9.87 -22.95 -4.73
C MET A 156 10.52 -23.63 -5.94
N PRO A 157 10.22 -24.92 -6.21
CA PRO A 157 10.68 -25.61 -7.42
C PRO A 157 10.15 -24.97 -8.71
N ALA A 158 10.86 -25.14 -9.82
CA ALA A 158 10.51 -24.52 -11.10
C ALA A 158 9.10 -24.83 -11.59
N TYR A 159 8.61 -26.07 -11.41
CA TYR A 159 7.24 -26.44 -11.79
C TYR A 159 6.16 -25.73 -10.96
N ARG A 160 6.42 -25.45 -9.67
CA ARG A 160 5.51 -24.65 -8.84
C ARG A 160 5.55 -23.17 -9.25
N LYS A 161 6.73 -22.64 -9.63
CA LYS A 161 6.82 -21.27 -10.18
C LYS A 161 6.00 -21.14 -11.44
N ALA A 162 6.09 -22.10 -12.36
CA ALA A 162 5.27 -22.11 -13.58
C ALA A 162 3.76 -22.22 -13.29
N GLY A 163 3.36 -23.08 -12.36
CA GLY A 163 1.96 -23.20 -11.94
C GLY A 163 1.43 -21.92 -11.30
N ASN A 164 2.20 -21.32 -10.40
CA ASN A 164 1.82 -20.05 -9.78
C ASN A 164 1.74 -18.91 -10.82
N ALA A 165 2.67 -18.83 -11.78
CA ALA A 165 2.60 -17.87 -12.87
C ALA A 165 1.32 -18.03 -13.71
N ALA A 166 0.91 -19.24 -13.99
CA ALA A 166 -0.35 -19.51 -14.70
C ALA A 166 -1.57 -19.00 -13.89
N PHE A 167 -1.60 -19.25 -12.57
CA PHE A 167 -2.66 -18.76 -11.69
C PHE A 167 -2.66 -17.23 -11.59
N ILE A 168 -1.48 -16.59 -11.52
CA ILE A 168 -1.34 -15.13 -11.53
C ILE A 168 -1.93 -14.55 -12.81
N ILE A 169 -1.54 -15.06 -13.99
CA ILE A 169 -2.05 -14.60 -15.28
C ILE A 169 -3.57 -14.76 -15.32
N MET A 170 -4.08 -15.93 -14.94
CA MET A 170 -5.51 -16.20 -14.93
C MET A 170 -6.27 -15.26 -13.99
N GLY A 171 -5.81 -15.10 -12.75
CA GLY A 171 -6.42 -14.20 -11.78
C GLY A 171 -6.41 -12.75 -12.28
N ASN A 172 -5.28 -12.29 -12.79
CA ASN A 172 -5.14 -10.93 -13.30
C ASN A 172 -6.08 -10.65 -14.49
N VAL A 173 -6.16 -11.55 -15.46
CA VAL A 173 -7.03 -11.40 -16.63
C VAL A 173 -8.50 -11.46 -16.24
N LEU A 174 -8.91 -12.40 -15.40
CA LEU A 174 -10.31 -12.61 -15.06
C LEU A 174 -10.89 -11.52 -14.14
N PHE A 175 -10.07 -10.98 -13.24
CA PHE A 175 -10.51 -9.98 -12.25
C PHE A 175 -10.09 -8.56 -12.61
N GLY A 176 -9.27 -8.36 -13.66
CA GLY A 176 -8.78 -7.05 -14.07
C GLY A 176 -7.81 -6.43 -13.06
N VAL A 177 -6.94 -7.25 -12.46
CA VAL A 177 -5.95 -6.87 -11.45
C VAL A 177 -4.53 -7.19 -11.91
N SER A 178 -3.52 -6.72 -11.19
CA SER A 178 -2.10 -6.91 -11.54
C SER A 178 -1.30 -7.49 -10.37
N PHE A 179 -1.78 -8.59 -9.77
CA PHE A 179 -1.04 -9.28 -8.72
C PHE A 179 0.28 -9.87 -9.24
N THR A 180 1.30 -9.82 -8.42
CA THR A 180 2.60 -10.47 -8.71
C THR A 180 2.71 -11.84 -8.05
N ASP A 181 1.89 -12.14 -7.03
CA ASP A 181 1.79 -13.47 -6.40
C ASP A 181 0.34 -13.71 -5.93
N ILE A 182 -0.20 -14.92 -6.09
CA ILE A 182 -1.59 -15.23 -5.73
C ILE A 182 -1.72 -16.40 -4.72
N CYS A 183 -0.62 -17.14 -4.51
CA CYS A 183 -0.62 -18.35 -3.68
C CYS A 183 0.29 -18.23 -2.45
N TYR A 184 0.62 -17.04 -2.01
CA TYR A 184 1.48 -16.82 -0.85
C TYR A 184 0.67 -16.54 0.40
N GLY A 185 0.92 -17.30 1.47
CA GLY A 185 0.10 -17.30 2.68
C GLY A 185 0.37 -16.15 3.67
N TYR A 186 1.43 -15.36 3.47
CA TYR A 186 1.74 -14.25 4.35
C TYR A 186 0.92 -13.03 4.00
N HIS A 187 0.00 -12.64 4.88
CA HIS A 187 -0.87 -11.49 4.68
C HIS A 187 -1.30 -10.86 6.00
N ALA A 188 -1.79 -9.63 5.92
CA ALA A 188 -2.40 -8.92 7.03
C ALA A 188 -3.59 -8.08 6.53
N PHE A 189 -4.59 -7.88 7.38
CA PHE A 189 -5.76 -7.08 7.03
C PHE A 189 -6.47 -6.56 8.28
N TRP A 190 -7.25 -5.51 8.11
CA TRP A 190 -8.12 -5.02 9.16
C TRP A 190 -9.23 -6.03 9.43
N LYS A 191 -9.53 -6.30 10.72
CA LYS A 191 -10.51 -7.30 11.14
C LYS A 191 -11.89 -7.10 10.48
N TYR A 192 -12.29 -5.86 10.23
CA TYR A 192 -13.56 -5.56 9.54
C TYR A 192 -13.64 -6.15 8.10
N CYS A 193 -12.53 -6.47 7.48
CA CYS A 193 -12.54 -7.12 6.16
C CYS A 193 -13.24 -8.48 6.18
N LEU A 194 -13.30 -9.14 7.34
CA LEU A 194 -14.02 -10.41 7.49
C LEU A 194 -15.54 -10.28 7.26
N ASP A 195 -16.10 -9.08 7.46
CA ASP A 195 -17.52 -8.84 7.19
C ASP A 195 -17.82 -8.84 5.67
N ALA A 196 -16.81 -8.63 4.84
CA ALA A 196 -16.92 -8.58 3.39
C ALA A 196 -16.37 -9.83 2.68
N ILE A 197 -15.76 -10.79 3.42
CA ILE A 197 -15.10 -11.98 2.88
C ILE A 197 -15.75 -13.24 3.45
N ASP A 198 -16.26 -14.11 2.59
CA ASP A 198 -16.81 -15.41 2.97
C ASP A 198 -15.84 -16.55 2.65
N LEU A 199 -15.20 -17.06 3.69
CA LEU A 199 -14.26 -18.18 3.61
C LEU A 199 -14.86 -19.52 4.07
N SER A 200 -16.17 -19.61 4.26
CA SER A 200 -16.86 -20.76 4.88
C SER A 200 -16.58 -22.11 4.18
N ASN A 201 -16.35 -22.08 2.87
CA ASN A 201 -16.11 -23.27 2.05
C ASN A 201 -14.63 -23.47 1.66
N MET A 202 -13.69 -22.75 2.27
CA MET A 202 -12.26 -22.79 1.96
C MET A 202 -11.52 -23.55 3.06
N ASP A 203 -11.42 -24.87 2.92
CA ASP A 203 -10.89 -25.74 3.98
C ASP A 203 -9.40 -26.03 3.85
N GLY A 204 -8.82 -25.93 2.65
CA GLY A 204 -7.43 -26.29 2.36
C GLY A 204 -6.53 -25.09 2.07
N PHE A 205 -5.51 -25.31 1.25
CA PHE A 205 -4.53 -24.29 0.83
C PHE A 205 -5.11 -23.26 -0.15
N GLU A 206 -6.25 -23.56 -0.80
CA GLU A 206 -6.97 -22.63 -1.65
C GLU A 206 -7.42 -21.35 -0.93
N ILE A 207 -7.48 -21.36 0.40
CA ILE A 207 -7.84 -20.18 1.20
C ILE A 207 -6.91 -19.01 0.94
N ASP A 208 -5.61 -19.27 0.74
CA ASP A 208 -4.61 -18.22 0.47
C ASP A 208 -4.90 -17.47 -0.85
N THR A 209 -5.52 -18.15 -1.83
CA THR A 209 -5.97 -17.54 -3.08
C THR A 209 -7.36 -16.94 -2.95
N ALA A 210 -8.29 -17.66 -2.30
CA ALA A 210 -9.67 -17.24 -2.13
C ALA A 210 -9.78 -15.88 -1.43
N ILE A 211 -9.05 -15.70 -0.33
CA ILE A 211 -9.09 -14.46 0.46
C ILE A 211 -8.70 -13.22 -0.37
N TYR A 212 -7.71 -13.36 -1.27
CA TYR A 212 -7.30 -12.27 -2.16
C TYR A 212 -8.35 -11.95 -3.21
N LEU A 213 -8.92 -12.98 -3.86
CA LEU A 213 -9.93 -12.80 -4.90
C LEU A 213 -11.23 -12.23 -4.33
N GLN A 214 -11.61 -12.65 -3.14
CA GLN A 214 -12.78 -12.10 -2.45
C GLN A 214 -12.53 -10.66 -1.97
N ALA A 215 -11.32 -10.34 -1.50
CA ALA A 215 -10.94 -8.96 -1.19
C ALA A 215 -11.04 -8.06 -2.44
N VAL A 216 -10.65 -8.55 -3.63
CA VAL A 216 -10.85 -7.84 -4.91
C VAL A 216 -12.34 -7.63 -5.20
N ARG A 217 -13.16 -8.70 -5.10
CA ARG A 217 -14.61 -8.61 -5.32
C ARG A 217 -15.29 -7.60 -4.39
N SER A 218 -14.87 -7.61 -3.12
CA SER A 218 -15.37 -6.69 -2.10
C SER A 218 -14.80 -5.28 -2.23
N ARG A 219 -14.03 -5.00 -3.30
CA ARG A 219 -13.43 -3.69 -3.58
C ARG A 219 -12.56 -3.15 -2.44
N LEU A 220 -11.94 -4.05 -1.67
CA LEU A 220 -10.97 -3.68 -0.64
C LEU A 220 -9.69 -3.16 -1.29
N ARG A 221 -9.05 -2.20 -0.64
CA ARG A 221 -7.74 -1.68 -1.07
C ARG A 221 -6.65 -2.67 -0.70
N ILE A 222 -6.15 -3.39 -1.70
CA ILE A 222 -5.11 -4.39 -1.53
C ILE A 222 -3.77 -3.78 -1.92
N VAL A 223 -2.76 -3.98 -1.06
CA VAL A 223 -1.36 -3.61 -1.32
C VAL A 223 -0.51 -4.87 -1.28
N GLU A 224 0.37 -5.05 -2.27
CA GLU A 224 1.42 -6.06 -2.23
C GLU A 224 2.67 -5.48 -1.60
N VAL A 225 3.26 -6.22 -0.65
CA VAL A 225 4.57 -5.89 -0.08
C VAL A 225 5.57 -6.97 -0.48
N PRO A 226 6.80 -6.62 -0.86
CA PRO A 226 7.82 -7.62 -1.13
C PRO A 226 8.09 -8.44 0.13
N SER A 227 8.12 -9.76 -0.02
CA SER A 227 8.36 -10.70 1.06
C SER A 227 9.31 -11.80 0.58
N PHE A 228 10.15 -12.29 1.47
CA PHE A 228 11.12 -13.33 1.15
C PHE A 228 10.73 -14.66 1.80
N GLU A 229 10.42 -15.66 0.97
CA GLU A 229 10.16 -17.03 1.40
C GLU A 229 11.48 -17.79 1.55
N GLY A 230 11.88 -18.03 2.80
CA GLY A 230 13.04 -18.84 3.14
C GLY A 230 12.79 -20.34 3.00
N TYR A 231 13.86 -21.12 3.21
CA TYR A 231 13.69 -22.55 3.39
C TYR A 231 12.96 -22.86 4.68
N ARG A 232 12.08 -23.84 4.64
CA ARG A 232 11.49 -24.45 5.82
C ARG A 232 12.61 -25.03 6.71
N PHE A 233 12.58 -24.75 8.01
CA PHE A 233 13.66 -25.23 8.90
C PHE A 233 13.62 -26.73 9.08
N HIS A 234 12.43 -27.31 9.35
CA HIS A 234 12.25 -28.76 9.51
C HIS A 234 10.96 -29.23 8.87
N GLY A 235 10.91 -30.53 8.54
CA GLY A 235 9.74 -31.17 7.97
C GLY A 235 9.63 -31.04 6.45
N SER A 236 8.46 -31.36 5.92
CA SER A 236 8.14 -31.29 4.48
C SER A 236 6.82 -30.56 4.27
N SER A 237 6.66 -29.96 3.08
CA SER A 237 5.42 -29.25 2.75
C SER A 237 4.21 -30.21 2.75
N ASN A 238 3.16 -29.82 3.45
CA ASN A 238 1.87 -30.53 3.42
C ASN A 238 1.08 -30.26 2.14
N LEU A 239 1.50 -29.28 1.32
CA LEU A 239 0.86 -28.93 0.06
C LEU A 239 1.10 -30.01 -1.01
N ARG A 240 0.02 -30.59 -1.50
CA ARG A 240 0.05 -31.56 -2.59
C ARG A 240 -0.17 -30.85 -3.92
N THR A 241 0.89 -30.70 -4.71
CA THR A 241 0.94 -29.82 -5.89
C THR A 241 -0.24 -29.98 -6.85
N ILE A 242 -0.61 -31.24 -7.23
CA ILE A 242 -1.70 -31.47 -8.19
C ILE A 242 -3.08 -31.29 -7.56
N PRO A 243 -3.46 -31.98 -6.45
CA PRO A 243 -4.78 -31.83 -5.87
C PRO A 243 -5.07 -30.41 -5.39
N ASP A 244 -4.09 -29.77 -4.76
CA ASP A 244 -4.28 -28.40 -4.23
C ASP A 244 -4.24 -27.37 -5.37
N GLY A 245 -3.46 -27.62 -6.44
CA GLY A 245 -3.51 -26.81 -7.66
C GLY A 245 -4.89 -26.84 -8.35
N PHE A 246 -5.55 -28.01 -8.40
CA PHE A 246 -6.93 -28.07 -8.88
C PHE A 246 -7.94 -27.33 -7.99
N ARG A 247 -7.72 -27.33 -6.67
CA ARG A 247 -8.54 -26.53 -5.74
C ARG A 247 -8.40 -25.04 -6.00
N VAL A 248 -7.14 -24.56 -6.16
CA VAL A 248 -6.86 -23.16 -6.52
C VAL A 248 -7.53 -22.80 -7.85
N LEU A 249 -7.39 -23.65 -8.88
CA LEU A 249 -8.03 -23.43 -10.18
C LEU A 249 -9.56 -23.32 -10.07
N ARG A 250 -10.17 -24.26 -9.32
CA ARG A 250 -11.62 -24.24 -9.05
C ARG A 250 -12.01 -22.96 -8.32
N THR A 251 -11.24 -22.54 -7.32
CA THR A 251 -11.48 -21.33 -6.55
C THR A 251 -11.44 -20.09 -7.46
N ILE A 252 -10.43 -19.96 -8.32
CA ILE A 252 -10.37 -18.86 -9.29
C ILE A 252 -11.62 -18.84 -10.17
N GLY A 253 -12.06 -20.00 -10.68
CA GLY A 253 -13.24 -20.11 -11.52
C GLY A 253 -14.54 -19.78 -10.78
N THR A 254 -14.73 -20.28 -9.54
CA THR A 254 -15.94 -20.01 -8.75
C THR A 254 -16.03 -18.57 -8.32
N GLU A 255 -14.92 -17.96 -7.89
CA GLU A 255 -14.85 -16.54 -7.52
C GLU A 255 -15.07 -15.62 -8.72
N TRP A 256 -14.59 -16.01 -9.90
CA TRP A 256 -14.85 -15.26 -11.12
C TRP A 256 -16.33 -15.29 -11.53
N LEU A 257 -16.98 -16.46 -11.46
CA LEU A 257 -18.41 -16.56 -11.74
C LEU A 257 -19.24 -15.73 -10.75
N ALA A 258 -18.85 -15.68 -9.50
CA ALA A 258 -19.47 -14.81 -8.51
C ALA A 258 -19.22 -13.33 -8.84
N HIS A 259 -18.00 -12.97 -9.23
CA HIS A 259 -17.65 -11.62 -9.65
C HIS A 259 -18.47 -11.12 -10.85
N LEU A 260 -18.75 -11.98 -11.82
CA LEU A 260 -19.62 -11.63 -12.96
C LEU A 260 -21.07 -11.37 -12.55
N ARG A 261 -21.61 -12.14 -11.60
CA ARG A 261 -22.98 -11.94 -11.09
C ARG A 261 -23.14 -10.63 -10.33
N GLU A 262 -22.13 -10.22 -9.57
CA GLU A 262 -22.14 -8.99 -8.80
C GLU A 262 -21.96 -7.73 -9.67
N LYS A 263 -21.40 -7.84 -10.88
CA LYS A 263 -21.32 -6.75 -11.85
C LYS A 263 -22.69 -6.28 -12.36
N ASP A 264 -23.69 -7.16 -12.34
CA ASP A 264 -25.05 -6.84 -12.78
C ASP A 264 -25.90 -6.19 -11.68
N GLU A 265 -25.48 -6.28 -10.42
CA GLU A 265 -26.10 -5.56 -9.30
C GLU A 265 -25.27 -4.33 -8.95
N ASP A 266 -25.72 -3.14 -9.41
CA ASP A 266 -25.15 -1.85 -9.01
C ASP A 266 -25.33 -1.61 -7.50
N VAL A 267 -24.57 -2.29 -6.66
CA VAL A 267 -24.47 -1.96 -5.24
C VAL A 267 -23.53 -0.77 -5.08
N TYR A 268 -24.10 0.40 -5.32
CA TYR A 268 -23.52 1.68 -4.95
C TYR A 268 -23.48 1.81 -3.42
N MET A 269 -22.38 1.41 -2.80
CA MET A 269 -22.03 1.94 -1.48
C MET A 269 -21.40 3.31 -1.69
N GLY A 270 -22.23 4.31 -1.44
CA GLY A 270 -22.11 5.73 -1.51
C GLY A 270 -20.72 6.37 -1.43
N PHE A 271 -20.09 6.60 -2.59
CA PHE A 271 -19.19 7.73 -2.80
C PHE A 271 -19.47 8.30 -4.19
N ARG A 272 -20.29 9.36 -4.24
CA ARG A 272 -20.40 10.21 -5.42
C ARG A 272 -19.08 10.96 -5.57
N GLY A 273 -18.32 10.66 -6.63
CA GLY A 273 -17.34 11.57 -7.13
C GLY A 273 -16.04 11.02 -7.74
N PHE A 274 -15.47 9.92 -7.31
CA PHE A 274 -14.19 9.46 -7.88
C PHE A 274 -14.21 7.96 -8.20
N LYS A 275 -14.28 7.63 -9.49
CA LYS A 275 -13.89 6.30 -10.01
C LYS A 275 -12.39 6.35 -10.25
N PHE A 276 -11.59 5.74 -9.36
CA PHE A 276 -10.24 5.34 -9.71
C PHE A 276 -10.33 3.96 -10.39
N PRO A 277 -9.85 3.80 -11.63
CA PRO A 277 -9.70 2.46 -12.19
C PRO A 277 -8.72 1.67 -11.32
N TYR A 278 -9.09 0.48 -10.92
CA TYR A 278 -8.29 -0.42 -10.09
C TYR A 278 -6.93 -0.79 -10.72
N SER A 279 -6.79 -0.67 -12.04
CA SER A 279 -5.55 -0.89 -12.78
C SER A 279 -4.41 0.07 -12.41
N ASP A 280 -4.70 1.28 -11.95
CA ASP A 280 -3.68 2.31 -11.75
C ASP A 280 -2.84 2.11 -10.49
N ILE A 281 -3.38 1.36 -9.50
CA ILE A 281 -2.66 1.03 -8.25
C ILE A 281 -1.51 0.03 -8.50
N TYR A 282 -1.64 -0.80 -9.52
CA TYR A 282 -0.71 -1.91 -9.78
C TYR A 282 0.42 -1.55 -10.75
N THR A 283 0.28 -0.49 -11.53
CA THR A 283 1.36 0.04 -12.38
C THR A 283 2.52 0.59 -11.55
N LEU A 284 2.28 0.85 -10.24
CA LEU A 284 3.32 1.27 -9.31
C LEU A 284 4.45 0.23 -9.14
N ASN A 285 4.13 -1.05 -9.20
CA ASN A 285 5.14 -2.11 -9.03
C ASN A 285 6.05 -2.28 -10.26
N SER A 286 5.60 -1.83 -11.45
CA SER A 286 6.44 -1.85 -12.66
C SER A 286 7.43 -0.69 -12.75
N LEU A 287 7.22 0.38 -11.96
CA LEU A 287 8.10 1.56 -11.92
C LEU A 287 9.29 1.39 -10.95
N THR A 288 9.35 0.30 -10.17
CA THR A 288 10.43 0.07 -9.19
C THR A 288 11.65 -0.64 -9.79
N THR A 289 11.70 -0.92 -11.08
CA THR A 289 12.89 -1.43 -11.77
C THR A 289 13.87 -0.28 -12.06
N GLY A 290 14.48 0.26 -11.00
CA GLY A 290 15.43 1.37 -11.08
C GLY A 290 15.55 2.12 -9.75
N VAL A 291 15.60 1.38 -8.63
CA VAL A 291 15.45 1.91 -7.25
C VAL A 291 16.70 2.65 -6.72
N ASP A 292 17.64 3.01 -7.55
CA ASP A 292 18.79 3.84 -7.11
C ASP A 292 18.52 5.36 -7.17
N ASP A 293 17.30 5.79 -7.58
CA ASP A 293 16.93 7.20 -7.61
C ASP A 293 16.01 7.57 -6.42
N PRO A 294 16.48 8.42 -5.48
CA PRO A 294 15.69 8.91 -4.35
C PRO A 294 14.35 9.54 -4.75
N MET A 295 14.23 10.04 -5.97
CA MET A 295 13.05 10.68 -6.52
C MET A 295 11.92 9.66 -6.79
N ASN A 296 12.25 8.45 -7.20
CA ASN A 296 11.27 7.38 -7.43
C ASN A 296 10.62 6.90 -6.12
N LEU A 297 11.40 6.82 -5.03
CA LEU A 297 10.88 6.41 -3.73
C LEU A 297 9.94 7.46 -3.10
N GLN A 298 10.31 8.74 -3.19
CA GLN A 298 9.48 9.85 -2.69
C GLN A 298 8.18 9.97 -3.49
N PHE A 299 8.24 9.67 -4.78
CA PHE A 299 7.07 9.68 -5.64
C PHE A 299 6.12 8.51 -5.38
N LEU A 300 6.62 7.31 -5.07
CA LEU A 300 5.82 6.18 -4.60
C LEU A 300 5.09 6.51 -3.28
N GLN A 301 5.74 7.28 -2.40
CA GLN A 301 5.11 7.82 -1.20
C GLN A 301 3.99 8.82 -1.52
N LEU A 302 4.15 9.63 -2.56
CA LEU A 302 3.15 10.58 -3.05
C LEU A 302 1.87 9.89 -3.53
N LEU A 303 2.02 8.91 -4.41
CA LEU A 303 0.88 8.15 -4.92
C LEU A 303 0.19 7.34 -3.81
N ASN A 304 0.97 6.80 -2.89
CA ASN A 304 0.42 6.13 -1.72
C ASN A 304 -0.41 7.09 -0.87
N ALA A 305 0.05 8.33 -0.66
CA ALA A 305 -0.71 9.37 0.03
C ALA A 305 -2.00 9.74 -0.71
N MET A 306 -1.98 9.81 -2.06
CA MET A 306 -3.18 10.06 -2.87
C MET A 306 -4.23 8.95 -2.75
N VAL A 307 -3.80 7.70 -2.67
CA VAL A 307 -4.68 6.53 -2.51
C VAL A 307 -5.23 6.43 -1.09
N MET A 308 -4.48 6.93 -0.10
CA MET A 308 -4.75 6.73 1.33
C MET A 308 -5.70 7.74 1.96
N ALA A 309 -5.97 8.85 1.34
CA ALA A 309 -6.83 9.89 1.93
C ALA A 309 -8.31 9.57 1.70
N ARG A 310 -8.86 8.79 2.58
CA ARG A 310 -10.32 8.66 2.72
C ARG A 310 -10.88 9.96 3.32
N GLY A 311 -11.46 10.79 2.47
CA GLY A 311 -12.42 11.81 2.89
C GLY A 311 -11.88 13.22 3.13
N ASP A 312 -10.59 13.44 3.27
CA ASP A 312 -10.04 14.80 3.36
C ASP A 312 -9.10 15.08 2.19
N VAL A 313 -9.66 15.62 1.13
CA VAL A 313 -8.94 16.04 -0.08
C VAL A 313 -7.80 16.99 0.28
N GLN A 314 -7.99 17.82 1.29
CA GLN A 314 -7.00 18.79 1.75
C GLN A 314 -5.72 18.11 2.25
N VAL A 315 -5.84 17.06 3.06
CA VAL A 315 -4.68 16.29 3.59
C VAL A 315 -3.89 15.65 2.45
N VAL A 316 -4.57 15.16 1.41
CA VAL A 316 -3.92 14.59 0.22
C VAL A 316 -3.12 15.63 -0.51
N LEU A 317 -3.74 16.77 -0.81
CA LEU A 317 -3.11 17.87 -1.54
C LEU A 317 -1.86 18.37 -0.80
N GLU A 318 -1.96 18.48 0.52
CA GLU A 318 -0.85 18.89 1.37
C GLU A 318 0.32 17.90 1.32
N GLN A 319 0.05 16.61 1.35
CA GLN A 319 1.09 15.58 1.24
C GLN A 319 1.72 15.56 -0.17
N ILE A 320 0.90 15.63 -1.22
CA ILE A 320 1.38 15.76 -2.59
C ILE A 320 2.31 16.95 -2.72
N LEU A 321 1.86 18.10 -2.27
CA LEU A 321 2.62 19.34 -2.37
C LEU A 321 3.94 19.25 -1.61
N LYS A 322 3.91 18.75 -0.36
CA LYS A 322 5.10 18.59 0.48
C LYS A 322 6.14 17.66 -0.16
N LEU A 323 5.71 16.53 -0.67
CA LEU A 323 6.60 15.56 -1.30
C LEU A 323 7.20 16.10 -2.60
N THR A 324 6.38 16.78 -3.43
CA THR A 324 6.85 17.35 -4.71
C THR A 324 7.81 18.53 -4.49
N VAL A 325 7.52 19.37 -3.50
CA VAL A 325 8.42 20.47 -3.09
C VAL A 325 9.78 19.92 -2.68
N ASN A 326 9.81 18.85 -1.87
CA ASN A 326 11.05 18.24 -1.43
C ASN A 326 11.79 17.50 -2.57
N ALA A 327 11.07 16.74 -3.41
CA ALA A 327 11.66 15.96 -4.49
C ALA A 327 12.35 16.84 -5.55
N LEU A 328 11.81 18.03 -5.82
CA LEU A 328 12.32 18.94 -6.83
C LEU A 328 13.12 20.11 -6.23
N ASP A 329 13.55 20.04 -4.97
CA ASP A 329 14.28 21.08 -4.24
C ASP A 329 13.63 22.47 -4.43
N ALA A 330 12.28 22.49 -4.37
CA ALA A 330 11.52 23.74 -4.53
C ALA A 330 11.45 24.50 -3.20
N THR A 331 11.49 25.83 -3.26
CA THR A 331 11.37 26.69 -2.09
C THR A 331 9.92 26.85 -1.65
N SER A 332 9.00 26.87 -2.62
CA SER A 332 7.58 26.96 -2.36
C SER A 332 6.76 26.28 -3.47
N GLY A 333 5.50 26.02 -3.17
CA GLY A 333 4.59 25.45 -4.14
C GLY A 333 3.13 25.71 -3.78
N SER A 334 2.26 25.49 -4.75
CA SER A 334 0.82 25.44 -4.59
C SER A 334 0.24 24.32 -5.43
N PHE A 335 -0.79 23.68 -4.91
CA PHE A 335 -1.61 22.73 -5.66
C PHE A 335 -3.06 23.20 -5.59
N VAL A 336 -3.70 23.36 -6.74
CA VAL A 336 -5.10 23.78 -6.84
C VAL A 336 -5.93 22.68 -7.48
N LEU A 337 -7.13 22.44 -6.97
CA LEU A 337 -8.13 21.56 -7.56
C LEU A 337 -9.15 22.36 -8.35
N LEU A 338 -9.67 21.73 -9.40
CA LEU A 338 -10.71 22.28 -10.25
C LEU A 338 -12.02 21.52 -10.07
N ASP A 339 -13.12 22.25 -10.06
CA ASP A 339 -14.48 21.71 -10.10
C ASP A 339 -14.84 21.14 -11.49
N GLU A 340 -16.09 20.70 -11.65
CA GLU A 340 -16.60 20.16 -12.91
C GLU A 340 -16.65 21.20 -14.04
N HIS A 341 -16.64 22.48 -13.68
CA HIS A 341 -16.70 23.61 -14.60
C HIS A 341 -15.31 24.19 -14.92
N GLY A 342 -14.26 23.65 -14.31
CA GLY A 342 -12.88 24.10 -14.48
C GLY A 342 -12.50 25.31 -13.63
N ASN A 343 -13.29 25.66 -12.61
CA ASN A 343 -12.97 26.69 -11.65
C ASN A 343 -12.18 26.11 -10.48
N VAL A 344 -11.35 26.93 -9.86
CA VAL A 344 -10.61 26.52 -8.66
C VAL A 344 -11.59 26.31 -7.51
N SER A 345 -11.68 25.08 -7.02
CA SER A 345 -12.58 24.67 -5.93
C SER A 345 -11.91 24.58 -4.58
N ASP A 346 -10.63 24.15 -4.56
CA ASP A 346 -9.85 23.94 -3.35
C ASP A 346 -8.34 23.96 -3.67
N GLY A 347 -7.49 23.85 -2.64
CA GLY A 347 -6.05 23.72 -2.84
C GLY A 347 -5.25 24.01 -1.58
N CYS A 348 -3.94 23.86 -1.70
CA CYS A 348 -2.99 24.10 -0.61
C CYS A 348 -1.72 24.82 -1.08
N ARG A 349 -0.99 25.38 -0.16
CA ARG A 349 0.27 26.11 -0.41
C ARG A 349 1.35 25.66 0.57
N SER A 350 2.59 25.71 0.11
CA SER A 350 3.77 25.48 0.94
C SER A 350 4.81 26.58 0.72
N TYR A 351 5.47 27.02 1.77
CA TYR A 351 6.58 27.96 1.71
C TYR A 351 7.64 27.61 2.76
N GLY A 352 8.90 27.50 2.36
CA GLY A 352 10.00 27.14 3.27
C GLY A 352 9.77 25.81 4.00
N GLY A 353 9.15 24.84 3.36
CA GLY A 353 8.84 23.53 3.93
C GLY A 353 7.63 23.50 4.89
N LYS A 354 6.96 24.65 5.12
CA LYS A 354 5.74 24.74 5.94
C LYS A 354 4.50 24.81 5.07
N LEU A 355 3.49 24.03 5.40
CA LEU A 355 2.16 24.13 4.80
C LEU A 355 1.45 25.37 5.35
N LEU A 356 0.81 26.12 4.47
CA LEU A 356 0.12 27.38 4.80
C LEU A 356 -1.41 27.26 4.80
N GLY A 357 -1.93 26.02 4.81
CA GLY A 357 -3.37 25.73 4.76
C GLY A 357 -4.00 26.00 3.40
N GLY A 358 -5.33 26.01 3.36
CA GLY A 358 -6.12 26.12 2.14
C GLY A 358 -5.98 27.45 1.39
N ILE A 359 -6.63 27.52 0.23
CA ILE A 359 -6.63 28.72 -0.62
C ILE A 359 -7.66 29.72 -0.12
N SER A 360 -7.19 30.88 0.34
CA SER A 360 -8.07 31.95 0.85
C SER A 360 -8.76 32.76 -0.26
N ASP A 361 -8.24 32.72 -1.48
CA ASP A 361 -8.76 33.46 -2.63
C ASP A 361 -8.61 32.64 -3.91
N PRO A 362 -9.62 31.84 -4.27
CA PRO A 362 -9.62 30.99 -5.46
C PRO A 362 -9.47 31.76 -6.77
N GLU A 363 -10.04 32.97 -6.84
CA GLU A 363 -10.00 33.79 -8.08
C GLU A 363 -8.57 34.21 -8.43
N LEU A 364 -7.71 34.41 -7.44
CA LEU A 364 -6.29 34.74 -7.66
C LEU A 364 -5.51 33.62 -8.37
N PHE A 365 -5.95 32.36 -8.22
CA PHE A 365 -5.29 31.23 -8.89
C PHE A 365 -5.79 31.00 -10.30
N GLN A 366 -6.92 31.59 -10.68
CA GLN A 366 -7.37 31.62 -12.08
C GLN A 366 -6.61 32.67 -12.89
N GLN A 367 -5.91 33.59 -12.23
CA GLN A 367 -5.00 34.55 -12.82
C GLN A 367 -3.54 34.07 -12.65
N GLY A 368 -2.64 34.60 -13.45
CA GLY A 368 -1.23 34.24 -13.35
C GLY A 368 -0.86 32.90 -13.98
N LEU A 369 0.25 32.29 -13.54
CA LEU A 369 0.83 31.12 -14.19
C LEU A 369 -0.07 29.86 -14.10
N ALA A 370 -0.69 29.64 -12.95
CA ALA A 370 -1.63 28.54 -12.77
C ALA A 370 -2.87 28.72 -13.66
N GLY A 371 -3.43 29.93 -13.72
CA GLY A 371 -4.55 30.27 -14.61
C GLY A 371 -4.21 30.07 -16.07
N TRP A 372 -3.00 30.43 -16.48
CA TRP A 372 -2.52 30.18 -17.85
C TRP A 372 -2.48 28.67 -18.16
N VAL A 373 -2.01 27.84 -17.22
CA VAL A 373 -1.99 26.37 -17.36
C VAL A 373 -3.40 25.80 -17.43
N ILE A 374 -4.34 26.31 -16.62
CA ILE A 374 -5.76 25.90 -16.67
C ILE A 374 -6.34 26.15 -18.07
N GLN A 375 -6.13 27.35 -18.61
CA GLN A 375 -6.69 27.76 -19.91
C GLN A 375 -6.05 27.03 -21.09
N ASN A 376 -4.73 26.84 -21.06
CA ASN A 376 -3.98 26.30 -22.20
C ASN A 376 -3.78 24.77 -22.12
N ARG A 377 -4.02 24.15 -20.97
CA ARG A 377 -3.80 22.71 -20.69
C ARG A 377 -2.37 22.25 -21.04
N LYS A 378 -1.41 23.16 -20.91
CA LYS A 378 0.01 22.92 -21.20
C LYS A 378 0.85 23.29 -19.98
N PRO A 379 1.91 22.55 -19.71
CA PRO A 379 2.85 22.93 -18.65
C PRO A 379 3.56 24.24 -19.01
N ALA A 380 4.05 24.92 -18.01
CA ALA A 380 4.78 26.16 -18.16
C ALA A 380 6.08 26.13 -17.35
N LEU A 381 7.19 26.34 -18.01
CA LEU A 381 8.50 26.53 -17.41
C LEU A 381 8.86 28.02 -17.51
N VAL A 382 9.23 28.61 -16.36
CA VAL A 382 9.56 30.03 -16.23
C VAL A 382 10.95 30.14 -15.64
N SER A 383 11.88 30.66 -16.43
CA SER A 383 13.28 30.83 -16.00
C SER A 383 13.44 31.98 -15.00
N SER A 384 12.63 33.05 -15.13
CA SER A 384 12.59 34.18 -14.22
C SER A 384 11.18 34.73 -14.10
N THR A 385 10.64 34.72 -12.89
CA THR A 385 9.30 35.28 -12.59
C THR A 385 9.25 36.80 -12.73
N MET A 386 10.39 37.49 -12.71
CA MET A 386 10.45 38.94 -12.88
C MET A 386 10.06 39.38 -14.30
N ASN A 387 10.39 38.56 -15.28
CA ASN A 387 10.27 38.90 -16.70
C ASN A 387 9.15 38.15 -17.43
N ASP A 388 8.51 37.17 -16.78
CA ASP A 388 7.44 36.41 -17.42
C ASP A 388 6.07 37.11 -17.25
N PRO A 389 5.38 37.46 -18.32
CA PRO A 389 4.10 38.19 -18.26
C PRO A 389 2.97 37.33 -17.64
N ARG A 390 3.13 36.00 -17.59
CA ARG A 390 2.17 35.09 -16.99
C ARG A 390 2.27 35.05 -15.47
N TRP A 391 3.36 35.58 -14.88
CA TRP A 391 3.53 35.61 -13.44
C TRP A 391 2.80 36.80 -12.81
N LEU A 392 1.85 36.51 -11.91
CA LEU A 392 1.11 37.54 -11.19
C LEU A 392 1.96 38.15 -10.09
N LYS A 393 2.36 39.42 -10.26
CA LYS A 393 3.14 40.17 -9.26
C LYS A 393 2.20 40.69 -8.17
N ARG A 394 2.43 40.28 -6.93
CA ARG A 394 1.65 40.71 -5.76
C ARG A 394 2.41 41.78 -4.97
N PRO A 395 1.73 42.76 -4.34
CA PRO A 395 2.38 43.85 -3.63
C PRO A 395 3.36 43.45 -2.51
N ASN A 396 3.19 42.27 -1.93
CA ASN A 396 4.04 41.75 -0.83
C ASN A 396 4.77 40.46 -1.24
N ASP A 397 5.00 40.22 -2.52
CA ASP A 397 5.69 39.04 -3.03
C ASP A 397 7.21 39.30 -3.05
N ASP A 398 7.96 38.55 -2.24
CA ASP A 398 9.43 38.58 -2.23
C ASP A 398 10.04 38.31 -3.62
N SER A 399 9.27 37.69 -4.55
CA SER A 399 9.69 37.49 -5.94
C SER A 399 9.82 38.76 -6.75
N ILE A 400 9.33 39.92 -6.24
CA ILE A 400 9.51 41.23 -6.86
C ILE A 400 10.95 41.73 -6.68
N GLN A 401 11.61 41.35 -5.56
CA GLN A 401 12.97 41.76 -5.27
C GLN A 401 14.00 40.67 -5.63
N ASN A 402 13.62 39.40 -5.51
CA ASN A 402 14.48 38.26 -5.82
C ASN A 402 13.80 37.38 -6.83
N GLY A 403 14.27 37.42 -8.08
CA GLY A 403 13.74 36.56 -9.16
C GLY A 403 13.69 35.09 -8.75
N ARG A 404 12.63 34.40 -9.20
CA ARG A 404 12.46 32.96 -8.98
C ARG A 404 12.29 32.24 -10.31
N SER A 405 12.73 31.02 -10.38
CA SER A 405 12.30 30.07 -11.42
C SER A 405 11.00 29.41 -10.98
N ALA A 406 10.08 29.23 -11.90
CA ALA A 406 8.80 28.56 -11.65
C ALA A 406 8.50 27.47 -12.67
N LEU A 407 7.84 26.42 -12.19
CA LEU A 407 7.32 25.34 -13.00
C LEU A 407 5.85 25.16 -12.64
N SER A 408 4.96 25.19 -13.62
CA SER A 408 3.53 24.97 -13.42
C SER A 408 3.04 23.87 -14.34
N PHE A 409 2.29 22.94 -13.78
CA PHE A 409 2.02 21.68 -14.43
C PHE A 409 0.55 21.27 -14.29
N PRO A 410 -0.16 20.89 -15.40
CA PRO A 410 -1.53 20.42 -15.36
C PRO A 410 -1.59 18.98 -14.82
N VAL A 411 -2.43 18.74 -13.84
CA VAL A 411 -2.75 17.40 -13.34
C VAL A 411 -4.02 16.93 -14.05
N VAL A 412 -3.89 15.87 -14.85
CA VAL A 412 -4.93 15.35 -15.72
C VAL A 412 -5.32 13.94 -15.29
N MET A 413 -6.61 13.64 -15.24
CA MET A 413 -7.15 12.29 -15.04
C MET A 413 -7.96 11.87 -16.25
N GLY A 414 -7.44 10.93 -17.03
CA GLY A 414 -7.96 10.65 -18.37
C GLY A 414 -7.85 11.89 -19.24
N GLU A 415 -8.96 12.38 -19.79
CA GLU A 415 -9.02 13.62 -20.57
C GLU A 415 -9.36 14.88 -19.75
N LYS A 416 -9.68 14.72 -18.45
CA LYS A 416 -10.15 15.79 -17.58
C LYS A 416 -9.00 16.43 -16.81
N LEU A 417 -8.84 17.75 -16.93
CA LEU A 417 -7.97 18.53 -16.06
C LEU A 417 -8.59 18.63 -14.67
N VAL A 418 -7.93 18.09 -13.66
CA VAL A 418 -8.44 18.04 -12.28
C VAL A 418 -7.72 19.00 -11.33
N GLY A 419 -6.55 19.51 -11.74
CA GLY A 419 -5.83 20.47 -10.93
C GLY A 419 -4.59 21.02 -11.60
N VAL A 420 -3.90 21.92 -10.92
CA VAL A 420 -2.62 22.49 -11.35
C VAL A 420 -1.66 22.53 -10.15
N LEU A 421 -0.46 21.99 -10.35
CA LEU A 421 0.66 22.08 -9.43
C LEU A 421 1.60 23.19 -9.92
N THR A 422 1.94 24.12 -9.04
CA THR A 422 2.93 25.18 -9.33
C THR A 422 4.02 25.15 -8.27
N LEU A 423 5.28 25.09 -8.71
CA LEU A 423 6.47 25.09 -7.86
C LEU A 423 7.34 26.30 -8.16
N THR A 424 8.00 26.83 -7.13
CA THR A 424 9.01 27.88 -7.32
C THR A 424 10.27 27.59 -6.54
N ARG A 425 11.40 28.02 -7.07
CA ARG A 425 12.69 28.00 -6.36
C ARG A 425 13.53 29.20 -6.78
N SER A 426 14.68 29.39 -6.13
CA SER A 426 15.57 30.50 -6.44
C SER A 426 16.03 30.48 -7.90
N GLU A 427 16.23 31.66 -8.49
CA GLU A 427 16.60 31.83 -9.91
C GLU A 427 18.02 31.30 -10.22
N ASP A 428 18.87 31.15 -9.23
CA ASP A 428 20.19 30.51 -9.38
C ASP A 428 20.11 29.00 -9.60
N LYS A 429 18.99 28.38 -9.16
CA LYS A 429 18.69 26.95 -9.35
C LYS A 429 17.45 26.79 -10.26
N LYS A 430 17.54 27.20 -11.52
CA LYS A 430 16.38 27.16 -12.44
C LYS A 430 15.85 25.74 -12.64
N PHE A 431 14.52 25.63 -12.77
CA PHE A 431 13.90 24.40 -13.27
C PHE A 431 14.33 24.13 -14.70
N THR A 432 14.50 22.86 -15.05
CA THR A 432 14.98 22.38 -16.35
C THR A 432 13.86 21.69 -17.13
N GLU A 433 14.02 21.60 -18.45
CA GLU A 433 13.13 20.81 -19.30
C GLU A 433 13.11 19.33 -18.88
N LYS A 434 14.24 18.78 -18.39
CA LYS A 434 14.28 17.40 -17.90
C LYS A 434 13.37 17.16 -16.69
N GLU A 435 13.30 18.12 -15.76
CA GLU A 435 12.40 18.02 -14.60
C GLU A 435 10.93 18.19 -15.05
N LEU A 436 10.68 19.01 -16.06
CA LEU A 436 9.37 19.13 -16.68
C LEU A 436 8.96 17.85 -17.38
N ASP A 437 9.83 17.29 -18.23
CA ASP A 437 9.59 16.02 -18.95
C ASP A 437 9.35 14.87 -18.00
N LEU A 438 10.07 14.85 -16.86
CA LEU A 438 9.91 13.85 -15.82
C LEU A 438 8.51 13.91 -15.21
N LEU A 439 7.99 15.11 -14.92
CA LEU A 439 6.62 15.30 -14.46
C LEU A 439 5.59 14.98 -15.55
N GLN A 440 5.87 15.32 -16.81
CA GLN A 440 4.98 15.02 -17.95
C GLN A 440 4.86 13.53 -18.22
N ASN A 441 5.98 12.82 -18.29
CA ASN A 441 6.01 11.36 -18.48
C ASN A 441 5.27 10.65 -17.37
N PHE A 442 5.30 11.23 -16.20
CA PHE A 442 4.67 10.74 -15.04
C PHE A 442 3.12 10.84 -15.07
N VAL A 443 2.56 11.97 -15.47
CA VAL A 443 1.10 12.19 -15.57
C VAL A 443 0.54 11.65 -16.90
N SER A 444 1.39 11.53 -17.94
CA SER A 444 0.99 11.10 -19.30
C SER A 444 1.11 9.60 -19.54
N GLN A 445 1.51 8.77 -18.58
CA GLN A 445 1.50 7.31 -18.72
C GLN A 445 0.06 6.79 -18.81
N ASN A 446 -0.56 7.05 -19.95
CA ASN A 446 -1.76 6.36 -20.39
C ASN A 446 -1.32 5.00 -20.94
N PRO A 447 -1.77 3.85 -20.41
CA PRO A 447 -1.33 2.53 -20.86
C PRO A 447 -1.75 2.16 -22.30
N GLU A 448 -2.49 3.03 -23.01
CA GLU A 448 -3.04 2.74 -24.34
C GLU A 448 -2.14 3.11 -25.53
N LYS A 449 -0.88 3.54 -25.31
CA LYS A 449 0.06 3.85 -26.43
C LYS A 449 1.41 3.16 -26.25
N GLN A 450 1.42 1.84 -26.24
CA GLN A 450 2.56 1.04 -26.71
C GLN A 450 2.02 -0.06 -27.62
N GLU A 451 1.90 0.28 -28.92
CA GLU A 451 1.97 -0.69 -30.01
C GLU A 451 3.41 -1.16 -30.23
#